data_e9f780b393f5339ba4dd13a7e1590642
#
_entry.id   e9f780b393f5339ba4dd13a7e1590642
#
_cell.length_a   1.000
_cell.length_b   1.000
_cell.length_c   1.000
_cell.angle_alpha   90.00
_cell.angle_beta   90.00
_cell.angle_gamma   90.00
#
_symmetry.space_group_name_H-M   'P 1'
#
loop_
_entity.id
_entity.type
_entity.pdbx_description
1 polymer ?
#
loop_
_entity_poly.entity_id
_entity_poly.type
_entity_poly.pdbx_seq_one_letter_code
_entity_poly.pdbx_strand_id
1 'polypeptide(L)'
;MELRPLGAAGPRASPLGLGTVKFGRNQAVKYPRPFELPSDRDILTLLETAWDLGINLLDTAPAYGTSEERLGRLLRQCRRDWVVVTKVGEEFCDGISRFDFSAAATRASVERSLRRLGAESLDAVLIHSNGDDLEILERQAVLPTLLDLKRAGLVRAVGMSSKTVAGGLRAVECCDLVMLTYNLHQREELPVIRAAQAAN
;
A
#
# COMPACT_ATOMS: atom_id res chain seq x y z
N MET A 1 1.34 21.26 -1.81
CA MET A 1 2.29 20.66 -0.83
C MET A 1 3.60 20.31 -1.51
N GLU A 2 4.73 20.36 -0.82
CA GLU A 2 6.01 19.90 -1.38
C GLU A 2 6.02 18.39 -1.48
N LEU A 3 6.28 17.87 -2.70
CA LEU A 3 6.31 16.44 -2.95
C LEU A 3 7.66 15.84 -2.53
N ARG A 4 7.64 14.65 -1.96
CA ARG A 4 8.81 13.89 -1.49
C ARG A 4 8.95 12.60 -2.28
N PRO A 5 10.18 12.11 -2.56
CA PRO A 5 10.36 10.83 -3.24
C PRO A 5 9.92 9.68 -2.32
N LEU A 6 9.30 8.65 -2.88
CA LEU A 6 9.06 7.37 -2.23
C LEU A 6 10.22 6.42 -2.54
N GLY A 7 11.19 6.33 -1.63
CA GLY A 7 12.46 5.65 -1.88
C GLY A 7 13.36 6.45 -2.85
N ALA A 8 14.59 5.98 -3.07
CA ALA A 8 15.62 6.71 -3.83
C ALA A 8 15.25 6.96 -5.31
N ALA A 9 14.49 6.09 -5.94
CA ALA A 9 14.08 6.18 -7.35
C ALA A 9 12.57 6.10 -7.56
N GLY A 10 11.80 6.21 -6.49
CA GLY A 10 10.34 6.12 -6.53
C GLY A 10 9.65 7.39 -7.01
N PRO A 11 8.33 7.33 -7.21
CA PRO A 11 7.54 8.50 -7.59
C PRO A 11 7.54 9.56 -6.48
N ARG A 12 7.23 10.79 -6.85
CA ARG A 12 7.11 11.89 -5.88
C ARG A 12 5.68 11.98 -5.34
N ALA A 13 5.54 11.81 -4.03
CA ALA A 13 4.27 11.80 -3.34
C ALA A 13 4.13 12.98 -2.37
N SER A 14 2.89 13.39 -2.13
CA SER A 14 2.55 14.35 -1.10
C SER A 14 2.79 13.79 0.31
N PRO A 15 3.14 14.63 1.30
CA PRO A 15 3.34 14.18 2.68
C PRO A 15 2.07 13.67 3.37
N LEU A 16 0.90 14.00 2.81
CA LEU A 16 -0.38 13.44 3.21
C LEU A 16 -0.86 12.48 2.13
N GLY A 17 -1.43 11.35 2.55
CA GLY A 17 -2.03 10.35 1.67
C GLY A 17 -3.46 10.05 2.06
N LEU A 18 -4.23 9.55 1.10
CA LEU A 18 -5.62 9.12 1.30
C LEU A 18 -5.69 7.58 1.34
N GLY A 19 -6.08 7.03 2.50
CA GLY A 19 -6.35 5.60 2.67
C GLY A 19 -7.71 5.24 2.08
N THR A 20 -7.77 4.15 1.31
CA THR A 20 -8.95 3.80 0.50
C THR A 20 -9.68 2.54 0.94
N VAL A 21 -9.41 2.02 2.14
CA VAL A 21 -10.13 0.84 2.65
C VAL A 21 -11.65 1.02 2.59
N LYS A 22 -12.15 2.21 2.93
CA LYS A 22 -13.57 2.54 2.88
C LYS A 22 -14.16 2.62 1.47
N PHE A 23 -13.34 2.62 0.44
CA PHE A 23 -13.84 2.60 -0.93
C PHE A 23 -14.35 1.22 -1.35
N GLY A 24 -13.87 0.15 -0.71
CA GLY A 24 -14.21 -1.20 -1.14
C GLY A 24 -14.53 -2.20 -0.04
N ARG A 25 -14.26 -1.88 1.24
CA ARG A 25 -14.46 -2.82 2.34
C ARG A 25 -15.12 -2.14 3.54
N ASN A 26 -16.22 -2.73 4.02
CA ASN A 26 -16.96 -2.32 5.22
C ASN A 26 -17.19 -3.49 6.20
N GLN A 27 -16.65 -4.69 5.89
CA GLN A 27 -16.75 -5.88 6.73
C GLN A 27 -15.40 -6.21 7.37
N ALA A 28 -15.43 -6.71 8.59
CA ALA A 28 -14.23 -7.08 9.36
C ALA A 28 -13.17 -5.95 9.39
N VAL A 29 -13.61 -4.71 9.54
CA VAL A 29 -12.77 -3.51 9.66
C VAL A 29 -12.81 -2.99 11.09
N LYS A 30 -11.69 -2.41 11.55
CA LYS A 30 -11.54 -1.90 12.94
C LYS A 30 -12.14 -0.49 13.10
N TYR A 31 -13.36 -0.28 12.61
CA TYR A 31 -14.09 0.97 12.82
C TYR A 31 -15.15 0.79 13.93
N PRO A 32 -15.38 1.80 14.77
CA PRO A 32 -16.28 1.69 15.92
C PRO A 32 -17.76 1.58 15.55
N ARG A 33 -18.10 1.95 14.32
CA ARG A 33 -19.50 1.88 13.82
C ARG A 33 -19.51 1.31 12.40
N PRO A 34 -20.54 0.51 12.06
CA PRO A 34 -20.82 0.11 10.70
C PRO A 34 -20.98 1.35 9.80
N PHE A 35 -20.60 1.23 8.53
CA PHE A 35 -20.79 2.26 7.52
C PHE A 35 -21.13 1.63 6.16
N GLU A 36 -21.81 2.37 5.33
CA GLU A 36 -22.05 2.02 3.94
C GLU A 36 -20.85 2.44 3.07
N LEU A 37 -20.60 1.68 2.00
CA LEU A 37 -19.59 2.09 1.03
C LEU A 37 -20.06 3.37 0.31
N PRO A 38 -19.18 4.37 0.14
CA PRO A 38 -19.55 5.58 -0.59
C PRO A 38 -19.89 5.26 -2.06
N SER A 39 -20.72 6.09 -2.66
CA SER A 39 -20.97 6.00 -4.09
C SER A 39 -19.73 6.36 -4.91
N ASP A 40 -19.68 5.98 -6.18
CA ASP A 40 -18.58 6.39 -7.07
C ASP A 40 -18.50 7.91 -7.23
N ARG A 41 -19.62 8.61 -7.18
CA ARG A 41 -19.69 10.07 -7.21
C ARG A 41 -19.04 10.68 -5.96
N ASP A 42 -19.31 10.13 -4.78
CA ASP A 42 -18.70 10.62 -3.54
C ASP A 42 -17.18 10.42 -3.54
N ILE A 43 -16.73 9.26 -4.07
CA ILE A 43 -15.30 8.99 -4.22
C ILE A 43 -14.65 9.97 -5.20
N LEU A 44 -15.28 10.24 -6.36
CA LEU A 44 -14.76 11.21 -7.31
C LEU A 44 -14.64 12.61 -6.68
N THR A 45 -15.67 13.07 -5.99
CA THR A 45 -15.66 14.37 -5.29
C THR A 45 -14.55 14.41 -4.25
N LEU A 46 -14.31 13.31 -3.50
CA LEU A 46 -13.24 13.23 -2.53
C LEU A 46 -11.86 13.26 -3.21
N LEU A 47 -11.68 12.53 -4.31
CA LEU A 47 -10.42 12.54 -5.07
C LEU A 47 -10.12 13.92 -5.65
N GLU A 48 -11.11 14.61 -6.23
CA GLU A 48 -10.95 15.98 -6.72
C GLU A 48 -10.56 16.93 -5.59
N THR A 49 -11.26 16.87 -4.46
CA THR A 49 -10.95 17.69 -3.28
C THR A 49 -9.55 17.41 -2.75
N ALA A 50 -9.15 16.14 -2.65
CA ALA A 50 -7.82 15.75 -2.20
C ALA A 50 -6.73 16.30 -3.15
N TRP A 51 -6.95 16.20 -4.45
CA TRP A 51 -6.04 16.75 -5.45
C TRP A 51 -5.89 18.27 -5.33
N ASP A 52 -7.00 19.00 -5.22
CA ASP A 52 -7.00 20.46 -5.08
C ASP A 52 -6.28 20.93 -3.80
N LEU A 53 -6.27 20.10 -2.77
CA LEU A 53 -5.48 20.28 -1.55
C LEU A 53 -4.00 19.89 -1.73
N GLY A 54 -3.59 19.40 -2.89
CA GLY A 54 -2.24 18.96 -3.21
C GLY A 54 -1.89 17.55 -2.71
N ILE A 55 -2.88 16.70 -2.45
CA ILE A 55 -2.70 15.29 -2.11
C ILE A 55 -2.72 14.48 -3.40
N ASN A 56 -1.64 13.75 -3.68
CA ASN A 56 -1.53 12.85 -4.82
C ASN A 56 -1.25 11.39 -4.44
N LEU A 57 -1.17 11.07 -3.15
CA LEU A 57 -0.85 9.74 -2.64
C LEU A 57 -2.12 8.98 -2.23
N LEU A 58 -2.32 7.80 -2.81
CA LEU A 58 -3.40 6.88 -2.48
C LEU A 58 -2.82 5.57 -1.93
N ASP A 59 -3.35 5.12 -0.79
CA ASP A 59 -3.04 3.82 -0.21
C ASP A 59 -4.22 2.87 -0.38
N THR A 60 -4.00 1.78 -1.11
CA THR A 60 -4.97 0.71 -1.35
C THR A 60 -4.39 -0.67 -1.05
N ALA A 61 -5.17 -1.74 -1.23
CA ALA A 61 -4.73 -3.13 -1.11
C ALA A 61 -5.74 -4.09 -1.75
N PRO A 62 -5.33 -5.29 -2.19
CA PRO A 62 -6.25 -6.38 -2.52
C PRO A 62 -7.18 -6.74 -1.37
N ALA A 63 -6.70 -6.67 -0.13
CA ALA A 63 -7.48 -6.87 1.09
C ALA A 63 -8.57 -5.81 1.34
N TYR A 64 -8.62 -4.73 0.56
CA TYR A 64 -9.62 -3.67 0.71
C TYR A 64 -10.88 -3.90 -0.17
N GLY A 65 -11.21 -5.16 -0.44
CA GLY A 65 -12.39 -5.55 -1.22
C GLY A 65 -12.33 -5.03 -2.66
N THR A 66 -13.29 -4.21 -3.06
CA THR A 66 -13.36 -3.65 -4.43
C THR A 66 -12.58 -2.35 -4.62
N SER A 67 -11.77 -1.93 -3.65
CA SER A 67 -11.09 -0.62 -3.69
C SER A 67 -10.21 -0.43 -4.92
N GLU A 68 -9.34 -1.41 -5.28
CA GLU A 68 -8.47 -1.33 -6.45
C GLU A 68 -9.27 -1.20 -7.76
N GLU A 69 -10.33 -1.99 -7.91
CA GLU A 69 -11.19 -1.96 -9.10
C GLU A 69 -11.91 -0.62 -9.27
N ARG A 70 -12.44 -0.08 -8.16
CA ARG A 70 -13.08 1.23 -8.14
C ARG A 70 -12.07 2.34 -8.45
N LEU A 71 -10.91 2.32 -7.81
CA LEU A 71 -9.84 3.27 -8.10
C LEU A 71 -9.44 3.23 -9.58
N GLY A 72 -9.13 2.06 -10.14
CA GLY A 72 -8.73 1.93 -11.53
C GLY A 72 -9.75 2.49 -12.52
N ARG A 73 -11.05 2.36 -12.22
CA ARG A 73 -12.12 2.95 -13.03
C ARG A 73 -12.24 4.48 -12.85
N LEU A 74 -12.14 4.96 -11.62
CA LEU A 74 -12.39 6.36 -11.28
C LEU A 74 -11.18 7.25 -11.61
N LEU A 75 -9.95 6.77 -11.40
CA LEU A 75 -8.73 7.53 -11.71
C LEU A 75 -8.60 7.82 -13.20
N ARG A 76 -9.07 6.93 -14.08
CA ARG A 76 -9.13 7.19 -15.53
C ARG A 76 -10.04 8.38 -15.88
N GLN A 77 -11.06 8.67 -15.06
CA GLN A 77 -11.94 9.83 -15.25
C GLN A 77 -11.27 11.12 -14.78
N CYS A 78 -10.54 11.07 -13.65
CA CYS A 78 -9.86 12.23 -13.08
C CYS A 78 -8.66 12.72 -13.91
N ARG A 79 -7.99 11.84 -14.70
CA ARG A 79 -6.80 12.16 -15.52
C ARG A 79 -5.73 12.97 -14.78
N ARG A 80 -5.38 12.54 -13.57
CA ARG A 80 -4.38 13.17 -12.70
C ARG A 80 -3.28 12.16 -12.39
N ASP A 81 -2.08 12.65 -12.14
CA ASP A 81 -0.90 11.82 -11.84
C ASP A 81 -0.90 11.38 -10.36
N TRP A 82 -1.78 10.45 -10.04
CA TRP A 82 -1.83 9.85 -8.72
C TRP A 82 -0.69 8.87 -8.51
N VAL A 83 -0.12 8.90 -7.31
CA VAL A 83 0.80 7.87 -6.82
C VAL A 83 -0.02 6.84 -6.04
N VAL A 84 -0.04 5.61 -6.51
CA VAL A 84 -0.84 4.53 -5.91
C VAL A 84 0.07 3.51 -5.25
N VAL A 85 -0.05 3.41 -3.94
CA VAL A 85 0.59 2.36 -3.14
C VAL A 85 -0.42 1.24 -2.92
N THR A 86 -0.10 0.04 -3.39
CA THR A 86 -0.90 -1.17 -3.10
C THR A 86 -0.10 -2.20 -2.31
N LYS A 87 -0.66 -3.37 -2.06
CA LYS A 87 -0.06 -4.37 -1.19
C LYS A 87 -0.17 -5.77 -1.79
N VAL A 88 0.61 -6.71 -1.23
CA VAL A 88 0.53 -8.16 -1.51
C VAL A 88 0.61 -8.95 -0.21
N GLY A 89 0.21 -10.21 -0.26
CA GLY A 89 0.33 -11.12 0.88
C GLY A 89 -0.97 -11.31 1.64
N GLU A 90 -1.86 -10.33 1.70
CA GLU A 90 -3.19 -10.46 2.30
C GLU A 90 -4.28 -10.35 1.24
N GLU A 91 -5.17 -11.32 1.23
CA GLU A 91 -6.42 -11.32 0.46
C GLU A 91 -7.62 -11.35 1.41
N PHE A 92 -8.68 -10.64 1.06
CA PHE A 92 -9.92 -10.65 1.82
C PHE A 92 -11.04 -11.18 0.95
N CYS A 93 -11.60 -12.32 1.36
CA CYS A 93 -12.70 -12.98 0.67
C CYS A 93 -13.67 -13.56 1.70
N ASP A 94 -14.95 -13.40 1.47
CA ASP A 94 -16.02 -13.95 2.32
C ASP A 94 -15.91 -13.61 3.81
N GLY A 95 -15.48 -12.38 4.11
CA GLY A 95 -15.34 -11.91 5.49
C GLY A 95 -14.05 -12.36 6.20
N ILE A 96 -13.16 -13.08 5.49
CA ILE A 96 -11.94 -13.68 6.07
C ILE A 96 -10.69 -13.14 5.35
N SER A 97 -9.69 -12.70 6.14
CA SER A 97 -8.35 -12.43 5.64
C SER A 97 -7.54 -13.73 5.55
N ARG A 98 -6.91 -13.94 4.39
CA ARG A 98 -5.97 -15.05 4.16
C ARG A 98 -4.63 -14.49 3.76
N PHE A 99 -3.56 -15.13 4.23
CA PHE A 99 -2.20 -14.71 3.96
C PHE A 99 -1.45 -15.78 3.15
N ASP A 100 -0.80 -15.35 2.07
CA ASP A 100 0.07 -16.18 1.25
C ASP A 100 1.25 -15.34 0.73
N PHE A 101 2.45 -15.66 1.21
CA PHE A 101 3.70 -14.99 0.87
C PHE A 101 4.55 -15.80 -0.12
N SER A 102 3.99 -16.79 -0.80
CA SER A 102 4.67 -17.56 -1.83
C SER A 102 4.95 -16.71 -3.08
N ALA A 103 5.94 -17.12 -3.86
CA ALA A 103 6.27 -16.46 -5.13
C ALA A 103 5.09 -16.46 -6.11
N ALA A 104 4.35 -17.55 -6.20
CA ALA A 104 3.20 -17.68 -7.09
C ALA A 104 2.07 -16.72 -6.71
N ALA A 105 1.70 -16.67 -5.42
CA ALA A 105 0.67 -15.78 -4.92
C ALA A 105 1.08 -14.30 -5.09
N THR A 106 2.34 -13.96 -4.82
CA THR A 106 2.87 -12.61 -5.00
C THR A 106 2.77 -12.15 -6.45
N ARG A 107 3.22 -12.96 -7.42
CA ARG A 107 3.10 -12.63 -8.85
C ARG A 107 1.64 -12.46 -9.27
N ALA A 108 0.79 -13.42 -8.91
CA ALA A 108 -0.64 -13.37 -9.25
C ALA A 108 -1.33 -12.13 -8.65
N SER A 109 -0.95 -11.72 -7.42
CA SER A 109 -1.48 -10.54 -6.76
C SER A 109 -1.05 -9.25 -7.49
N VAL A 110 0.22 -9.09 -7.84
CA VAL A 110 0.73 -7.93 -8.60
C VAL A 110 0.04 -7.83 -9.97
N GLU A 111 -0.04 -8.94 -10.72
CA GLU A 111 -0.70 -8.97 -12.02
C GLU A 111 -2.20 -8.60 -11.92
N ARG A 112 -2.87 -9.05 -10.88
CA ARG A 112 -4.25 -8.69 -10.61
C ARG A 112 -4.40 -7.22 -10.27
N SER A 113 -3.52 -6.66 -9.42
CA SER A 113 -3.52 -5.23 -9.09
C SER A 113 -3.27 -4.36 -10.32
N LEU A 114 -2.32 -4.73 -11.20
CA LEU A 114 -2.10 -4.05 -12.49
C LEU A 114 -3.38 -3.99 -13.33
N ARG A 115 -4.07 -5.14 -13.46
CA ARG A 115 -5.34 -5.20 -14.22
C ARG A 115 -6.45 -4.36 -13.57
N ARG A 116 -6.63 -4.44 -12.24
CA ARG A 116 -7.68 -3.71 -11.51
C ARG A 116 -7.47 -2.20 -11.56
N LEU A 117 -6.24 -1.77 -11.36
CA LEU A 117 -5.87 -0.36 -11.42
C LEU A 117 -5.76 0.18 -12.86
N GLY A 118 -5.64 -0.71 -13.85
CA GLY A 118 -5.45 -0.34 -15.26
C GLY A 118 -4.11 0.33 -15.51
N ALA A 119 -3.07 -0.12 -14.83
CA ALA A 119 -1.72 0.43 -14.87
C ALA A 119 -0.75 -0.55 -15.54
N GLU A 120 0.25 -0.02 -16.25
CA GLU A 120 1.36 -0.81 -16.81
C GLU A 120 2.43 -1.14 -15.77
N SER A 121 2.55 -0.29 -14.75
CA SER A 121 3.44 -0.51 -13.60
C SER A 121 2.79 0.05 -12.32
N LEU A 122 3.11 -0.53 -11.17
CA LEU A 122 2.66 -0.07 -9.86
C LEU A 122 3.71 0.88 -9.26
N ASP A 123 3.28 2.00 -8.71
CA ASP A 123 4.18 2.99 -8.12
C ASP A 123 4.90 2.45 -6.88
N ALA A 124 4.16 1.77 -6.00
CA ALA A 124 4.74 1.05 -4.88
C ALA A 124 3.89 -0.16 -4.50
N VAL A 125 4.56 -1.23 -4.09
CA VAL A 125 3.92 -2.44 -3.56
C VAL A 125 4.52 -2.77 -2.20
N LEU A 126 3.66 -2.86 -1.19
CA LEU A 126 4.05 -3.21 0.17
C LEU A 126 3.67 -4.66 0.49
N ILE A 127 4.53 -5.35 1.21
CA ILE A 127 4.17 -6.60 1.86
C ILE A 127 3.19 -6.29 3.01
N HIS A 128 1.99 -6.85 2.97
CA HIS A 128 0.97 -6.66 3.99
C HIS A 128 1.12 -7.72 5.07
N SER A 129 1.82 -7.39 6.14
CA SER A 129 2.19 -8.36 7.18
C SER A 129 1.01 -8.92 7.95
N ASN A 130 1.11 -10.19 8.33
CA ASN A 130 0.24 -10.85 9.32
C ASN A 130 0.73 -10.65 10.77
N GLY A 131 1.97 -10.14 10.96
CA GLY A 131 2.65 -9.93 12.24
C GLY A 131 3.99 -10.66 12.34
N ASP A 132 4.23 -11.66 11.51
CA ASP A 132 5.48 -12.45 11.49
C ASP A 132 6.53 -11.78 10.58
N ASP A 133 6.76 -10.48 10.78
CA ASP A 133 7.52 -9.63 9.86
C ASP A 133 8.89 -10.19 9.47
N LEU A 134 9.69 -10.64 10.44
CA LEU A 134 11.03 -11.20 10.18
C LEU A 134 10.95 -12.50 9.40
N GLU A 135 10.03 -13.40 9.76
CA GLU A 135 9.81 -14.65 9.00
C GLU A 135 9.44 -14.35 7.55
N ILE A 136 8.56 -13.36 7.32
CA ILE A 136 8.14 -12.95 5.99
C ILE A 136 9.31 -12.39 5.17
N LEU A 137 10.13 -11.51 5.77
CA LEU A 137 11.22 -10.86 5.05
C LEU A 137 12.40 -11.79 4.79
N GLU A 138 12.69 -12.72 5.69
CA GLU A 138 13.94 -13.51 5.65
C GLU A 138 13.76 -14.92 5.08
N ARG A 139 12.54 -15.49 5.20
CA ARG A 139 12.32 -16.91 4.84
C ARG A 139 11.25 -17.13 3.80
N GLN A 140 10.35 -16.15 3.58
CA GLN A 140 9.32 -16.28 2.56
C GLN A 140 9.78 -15.74 1.21
N ALA A 141 9.12 -16.18 0.14
CA ALA A 141 9.50 -15.81 -1.22
C ALA A 141 9.00 -14.43 -1.69
N VAL A 142 8.18 -13.74 -0.88
CA VAL A 142 7.51 -12.51 -1.29
C VAL A 142 8.49 -11.38 -1.61
N LEU A 143 9.47 -11.10 -0.75
CA LEU A 143 10.42 -10.02 -0.96
C LEU A 143 11.31 -10.25 -2.20
N PRO A 144 12.00 -11.39 -2.37
CA PRO A 144 12.77 -11.64 -3.59
C PRO A 144 11.90 -11.59 -4.85
N THR A 145 10.64 -12.07 -4.79
CA THR A 145 9.72 -11.98 -5.93
C THR A 145 9.36 -10.54 -6.28
N LEU A 146 9.09 -9.68 -5.30
CA LEU A 146 8.83 -8.26 -5.53
C LEU A 146 10.04 -7.53 -6.11
N LEU A 147 11.26 -7.86 -5.65
CA LEU A 147 12.49 -7.31 -6.22
C LEU A 147 12.71 -7.76 -7.66
N ASP A 148 12.33 -9.00 -8.02
CA ASP A 148 12.33 -9.45 -9.43
C ASP A 148 11.34 -8.65 -10.28
N LEU A 149 10.12 -8.44 -9.78
CA LEU A 149 9.10 -7.65 -10.46
C LEU A 149 9.50 -6.17 -10.60
N LYS A 150 10.22 -5.63 -9.63
CA LYS A 150 10.83 -4.30 -9.72
C LYS A 150 11.89 -4.24 -10.82
N ARG A 151 12.79 -5.22 -10.88
CA ARG A 151 13.79 -5.32 -11.97
C ARG A 151 13.13 -5.48 -13.35
N ALA A 152 12.00 -6.13 -13.43
CA ALA A 152 11.21 -6.25 -14.66
C ALA A 152 10.41 -4.97 -15.01
N GLY A 153 10.42 -3.93 -14.18
CA GLY A 153 9.72 -2.68 -14.42
C GLY A 153 8.23 -2.68 -14.09
N LEU A 154 7.69 -3.76 -13.53
CA LEU A 154 6.28 -3.88 -13.17
C LEU A 154 5.94 -3.21 -11.83
N VAL A 155 6.95 -2.98 -10.99
CA VAL A 155 6.85 -2.30 -9.70
C VAL A 155 7.98 -1.28 -9.59
N ARG A 156 7.68 -0.04 -9.21
CA ARG A 156 8.70 1.02 -9.10
C ARG A 156 9.38 1.03 -7.75
N ALA A 157 8.63 0.80 -6.67
CA ALA A 157 9.16 0.75 -5.31
C ALA A 157 8.56 -0.42 -4.53
N VAL A 158 9.37 -1.06 -3.69
CA VAL A 158 9.00 -2.21 -2.86
C VAL A 158 9.13 -1.84 -1.39
N GLY A 159 8.16 -2.24 -0.58
CA GLY A 159 8.19 -1.96 0.84
C GLY A 159 7.46 -2.98 1.69
N MET A 160 7.31 -2.66 2.97
CA MET A 160 6.56 -3.47 3.93
C MET A 160 5.65 -2.59 4.80
N SER A 161 4.43 -3.05 5.01
CA SER A 161 3.55 -2.57 6.07
C SER A 161 3.76 -3.47 7.29
N SER A 162 4.74 -3.06 8.14
CA SER A 162 5.18 -3.83 9.30
C SER A 162 4.22 -3.72 10.47
N LYS A 163 4.28 -4.71 11.38
CA LYS A 163 3.52 -4.74 12.64
C LYS A 163 4.41 -4.83 13.87
N THR A 164 5.72 -4.96 13.68
CA THR A 164 6.71 -5.07 14.76
C THR A 164 7.89 -4.13 14.51
N VAL A 165 8.48 -3.61 15.58
CA VAL A 165 9.69 -2.75 15.47
C VAL A 165 10.84 -3.50 14.80
N ALA A 166 11.05 -4.77 15.14
CA ALA A 166 12.12 -5.58 14.54
C ALA A 166 11.90 -5.75 13.03
N GLY A 167 10.67 -6.04 12.59
CA GLY A 167 10.32 -6.13 11.18
C GLY A 167 10.45 -4.80 10.45
N GLY A 168 10.03 -3.71 11.08
CA GLY A 168 10.20 -2.36 10.53
C GLY A 168 11.67 -1.99 10.34
N LEU A 169 12.54 -2.26 11.33
CA LEU A 169 13.98 -2.04 11.21
C LEU A 169 14.59 -2.88 10.08
N ARG A 170 14.20 -4.16 9.99
CA ARG A 170 14.66 -5.04 8.91
C ARG A 170 14.16 -4.55 7.52
N ALA A 171 12.94 -4.06 7.43
CA ALA A 171 12.40 -3.49 6.19
C ALA A 171 13.16 -2.25 5.73
N VAL A 172 13.63 -1.39 6.66
CA VAL A 172 14.49 -0.23 6.32
C VAL A 172 15.79 -0.66 5.63
N GLU A 173 16.35 -1.83 5.99
CA GLU A 173 17.59 -2.33 5.42
C GLU A 173 17.42 -2.95 4.01
N CYS A 174 16.25 -3.51 3.70
CA CYS A 174 16.07 -4.33 2.51
C CYS A 174 14.95 -3.86 1.55
N CYS A 175 14.24 -2.80 1.89
CA CYS A 175 13.13 -2.25 1.09
C CYS A 175 13.35 -0.77 0.78
N ASP A 176 12.60 -0.25 -0.19
CA ASP A 176 12.60 1.19 -0.53
C ASP A 176 11.76 2.02 0.44
N LEU A 177 10.73 1.42 1.06
CA LEU A 177 9.82 2.10 1.99
C LEU A 177 9.33 1.16 3.09
N VAL A 178 8.98 1.78 4.22
CA VAL A 178 8.27 1.11 5.31
C VAL A 178 7.01 1.89 5.67
N MET A 179 5.91 1.16 5.85
CA MET A 179 4.67 1.68 6.41
C MET A 179 4.50 1.11 7.80
N LEU A 180 4.18 1.96 8.77
CA LEU A 180 4.04 1.59 10.15
C LEU A 180 2.93 2.39 10.84
N THR A 181 2.54 1.98 12.05
CA THR A 181 1.60 2.72 12.87
C THR A 181 2.35 3.62 13.84
N TYR A 182 2.16 4.94 13.70
CA TYR A 182 2.72 5.92 14.63
C TYR A 182 1.72 7.05 14.88
N ASN A 183 1.36 7.25 16.14
CA ASN A 183 0.41 8.29 16.56
C ASN A 183 0.64 8.68 18.03
N LEU A 184 -0.20 9.56 18.59
CA LEU A 184 -0.05 10.03 19.97
C LEU A 184 -0.12 8.92 21.02
N HIS A 185 -0.80 7.82 20.76
CA HIS A 185 -1.01 6.69 21.67
C HIS A 185 -0.11 5.48 21.38
N GLN A 186 0.45 5.39 20.16
CA GLN A 186 1.30 4.28 19.70
C GLN A 186 2.59 4.87 19.16
N ARG A 187 3.67 4.79 19.94
CA ARG A 187 4.97 5.40 19.63
C ARG A 187 6.12 4.41 19.57
N GLU A 188 5.82 3.14 19.69
CA GLU A 188 6.79 2.04 19.76
C GLU A 188 7.66 1.99 18.48
N GLU A 189 7.11 2.40 17.34
CA GLU A 189 7.78 2.40 16.03
C GLU A 189 8.73 3.61 15.81
N LEU A 190 8.93 4.48 16.81
CA LEU A 190 9.88 5.60 16.71
C LEU A 190 11.31 5.18 16.30
N PRO A 191 11.86 4.05 16.78
CA PRO A 191 13.18 3.56 16.32
C PRO A 191 13.23 3.31 14.80
N VAL A 192 12.15 2.78 14.21
CA VAL A 192 12.03 2.53 12.76
C VAL A 192 12.04 3.85 11.98
N ILE A 193 11.30 4.86 12.46
CA ILE A 193 11.29 6.20 11.84
C ILE A 193 12.69 6.80 11.84
N ARG A 194 13.42 6.71 12.96
CA ARG A 194 14.79 7.22 13.07
C ARG A 194 15.76 6.46 12.15
N ALA A 195 15.64 5.15 12.07
CA ALA A 195 16.44 4.33 11.16
C ALA A 195 16.17 4.70 9.69
N ALA A 196 14.91 4.85 9.30
CA ALA A 196 14.53 5.28 7.96
C ALA A 196 15.06 6.69 7.62
N GLN A 197 15.03 7.63 8.57
CA GLN A 197 15.60 8.97 8.39
C GLN A 197 17.14 8.95 8.23
N ALA A 198 17.82 8.00 8.87
CA ALA A 198 19.28 7.87 8.78
C ALA A 198 19.73 7.16 7.50
N ALA A 199 18.85 6.38 6.86
CA ALA A 199 19.12 5.64 5.63
C ALA A 199 18.90 6.48 4.34
N ASN A 200 18.33 7.67 4.44
CA ASN A 200 18.06 8.59 3.29
C ASN A 200 19.18 9.62 3.09
#